data_df8f51932f4c790c0852755a305ce197
#
_entry.id   df8f51932f4c790c0852755a305ce197
#
_cell.length_a   1.000
_cell.length_b   1.000
_cell.length_c   1.000
_cell.angle_alpha   90.00
_cell.angle_beta   90.00
_cell.angle_gamma   90.00
#
_symmetry.space_group_name_H-M   'P 1'
#
loop_
_entity.id
_entity.type
_entity.pdbx_description
1 polymer ?
#
loop_
_entity_poly.entity_id
_entity_poly.type
_entity_poly.pdbx_seq_one_letter_code
_entity_poly.pdbx_strand_id
1 'polypeptide(L)'
;MEQALLEMFEQARKLVVETDRRLAEEADRIREKDREGKLLELSTQIEAAFDFTSKEKLELDPRLDLQDGKPTVEFIVRSLRAIFVMSPQDDGIWSLHALEDGRAPQSLGEFQGGTRSDAASRRLAAARIVTAIGNWSQKGPQAGRKPVQAEPSGRWQDAPAALELSERREPTYGTMGKFLGY
;
A
#
# COMPACT_ATOMS: atom_id res chain seq x y z
N MET A 1 19.99 49.20 16.99
CA MET A 1 19.76 48.76 15.59
C MET A 1 19.96 47.27 15.42
N GLU A 2 21.02 46.64 15.96
CA GLU A 2 21.28 45.18 15.83
C GLU A 2 20.22 44.29 16.49
N GLN A 3 19.69 44.65 17.66
CA GLN A 3 18.65 43.86 18.33
C GLN A 3 17.35 43.78 17.50
N ALA A 4 16.93 44.88 16.88
CA ALA A 4 15.72 44.91 16.06
C ALA A 4 15.85 44.05 14.80
N LEU A 5 17.06 43.95 14.23
CA LEU A 5 17.36 43.05 13.11
C LEU A 5 17.32 41.59 13.53
N LEU A 6 17.89 41.25 14.70
CA LEU A 6 17.84 39.88 15.25
C LEU A 6 16.40 39.43 15.51
N GLU A 7 15.58 40.28 16.11
CA GLU A 7 14.15 39.99 16.34
C GLU A 7 13.39 39.75 15.03
N MET A 8 13.66 40.55 14.00
CA MET A 8 13.08 40.35 12.67
C MET A 8 13.48 39.00 12.06
N PHE A 9 14.75 38.63 12.17
CA PHE A 9 15.22 37.31 11.68
C PHE A 9 14.59 36.15 12.44
N GLU A 10 14.45 36.26 13.75
CA GLU A 10 13.76 35.22 14.55
C GLU A 10 12.28 35.09 14.20
N GLN A 11 11.60 36.21 14.00
CA GLN A 11 10.20 36.24 13.57
C GLN A 11 10.02 35.62 12.17
N ALA A 12 10.89 35.98 11.23
CA ALA A 12 10.89 35.41 9.89
C ALA A 12 11.14 33.90 9.92
N ARG A 13 12.09 33.45 10.72
CA ARG A 13 12.37 32.01 10.90
C ARG A 13 11.19 31.25 11.49
N LYS A 14 10.53 31.79 12.52
CA LYS A 14 9.31 31.21 13.08
C LYS A 14 8.18 31.12 12.05
N LEU A 15 8.02 32.14 11.23
CA LEU A 15 7.00 32.17 10.18
C LEU A 15 7.27 31.09 9.11
N VAL A 16 8.52 30.92 8.68
CA VAL A 16 8.92 29.90 7.72
C VAL A 16 8.61 28.51 8.29
N VAL A 17 9.05 28.20 9.51
CA VAL A 17 8.80 26.91 10.15
C VAL A 17 7.30 26.61 10.29
N GLU A 18 6.51 27.62 10.68
CA GLU A 18 5.06 27.45 10.80
C GLU A 18 4.39 27.23 9.44
N THR A 19 4.87 27.92 8.39
CA THR A 19 4.37 27.75 7.02
C THR A 19 4.69 26.35 6.50
N ASP A 20 5.92 25.89 6.68
CA ASP A 20 6.35 24.55 6.28
C ASP A 20 5.54 23.45 6.99
N ARG A 21 5.27 23.64 8.29
CA ARG A 21 4.42 22.72 9.05
C ARG A 21 3.00 22.66 8.48
N ARG A 22 2.39 23.79 8.18
CA ARG A 22 1.04 23.84 7.60
C ARG A 22 0.99 23.20 6.23
N LEU A 23 2.00 23.43 5.39
CA LEU A 23 2.08 22.79 4.08
C LEU A 23 2.23 21.27 4.19
N ALA A 24 3.02 20.77 5.16
CA ALA A 24 3.15 19.35 5.41
C ALA A 24 1.82 18.73 5.88
N GLU A 25 1.13 19.38 6.83
CA GLU A 25 -0.19 18.93 7.33
C GLU A 25 -1.25 18.92 6.20
N GLU A 26 -1.22 19.90 5.32
CA GLU A 26 -2.13 19.94 4.17
C GLU A 26 -1.82 18.85 3.14
N ALA A 27 -0.54 18.60 2.87
CA ALA A 27 -0.11 17.51 1.99
C ALA A 27 -0.53 16.15 2.54
N ASP A 28 -0.42 15.94 3.85
CA ASP A 28 -0.84 14.69 4.49
C ASP A 28 -2.37 14.50 4.43
N ARG A 29 -3.15 15.57 4.61
CA ARG A 29 -4.61 15.53 4.44
C ARG A 29 -5.02 15.18 3.01
N ILE A 30 -4.31 15.71 2.02
CA ILE A 30 -4.58 15.39 0.60
C ILE A 30 -4.28 13.92 0.34
N ARG A 31 -3.14 13.40 0.83
CA ARG A 31 -2.77 11.99 0.70
C ARG A 31 -3.80 11.05 1.35
N GLU A 32 -4.29 11.40 2.54
CA GLU A 32 -5.28 10.59 3.23
C GLU A 32 -6.62 10.57 2.48
N LYS A 33 -7.08 11.70 1.97
CA LYS A 33 -8.29 11.76 1.13
C LYS A 33 -8.14 10.93 -0.16
N ASP A 34 -6.99 10.98 -0.81
CA ASP A 34 -6.72 10.16 -2.00
C ASP A 34 -6.73 8.66 -1.65
N ARG A 35 -6.13 8.30 -0.52
CA ARG A 35 -6.17 6.93 0.02
C ARG A 35 -7.61 6.47 0.29
N GLU A 36 -8.39 7.25 1.01
CA GLU A 36 -9.79 6.95 1.30
C GLU A 36 -10.61 6.78 0.01
N GLY A 37 -10.39 7.65 -0.97
CA GLY A 37 -11.06 7.58 -2.28
C GLY A 37 -10.75 6.27 -3.01
N LYS A 38 -9.49 5.86 -3.05
CA LYS A 38 -9.04 4.59 -3.66
C LYS A 38 -9.62 3.36 -2.94
N LEU A 39 -9.67 3.38 -1.61
CA LEU A 39 -10.26 2.29 -0.83
C LEU A 39 -11.78 2.19 -1.03
N LEU A 40 -12.47 3.31 -1.13
CA LEU A 40 -13.91 3.33 -1.43
C LEU A 40 -14.20 2.78 -2.82
N GLU A 41 -13.39 3.16 -3.81
CA GLU A 41 -13.50 2.62 -5.17
C GLU A 41 -13.29 1.11 -5.18
N LEU A 42 -12.24 0.63 -4.50
CA LEU A 42 -11.95 -0.79 -4.35
C LEU A 42 -13.12 -1.54 -3.70
N SER A 43 -13.70 -1.00 -2.61
CA SER A 43 -14.87 -1.59 -1.95
C SER A 43 -16.03 -1.77 -2.94
N THR A 44 -16.32 -0.73 -3.72
CA THR A 44 -17.36 -0.77 -4.74
C THR A 44 -17.10 -1.81 -5.83
N GLN A 45 -15.85 -1.94 -6.28
CA GLN A 45 -15.43 -2.94 -7.26
C GLN A 45 -15.58 -4.37 -6.71
N ILE A 46 -15.21 -4.60 -5.46
CA ILE A 46 -15.35 -5.92 -4.80
C ILE A 46 -16.81 -6.30 -4.69
N GLU A 47 -17.67 -5.41 -4.20
CA GLU A 47 -19.11 -5.66 -4.06
C GLU A 47 -19.78 -5.91 -5.41
N ALA A 48 -19.28 -5.28 -6.47
CA ALA A 48 -19.75 -5.52 -7.83
C ALA A 48 -19.29 -6.87 -8.40
N ALA A 49 -18.13 -7.37 -7.99
CA ALA A 49 -17.51 -8.57 -8.56
C ALA A 49 -17.74 -9.83 -7.72
N PHE A 50 -17.86 -9.73 -6.40
CA PHE A 50 -17.88 -10.87 -5.49
C PHE A 50 -18.98 -10.76 -4.44
N ASP A 51 -19.63 -11.89 -4.16
CA ASP A 51 -20.63 -12.03 -3.10
C ASP A 51 -20.15 -13.09 -2.09
N PHE A 52 -19.38 -12.66 -1.10
CA PHE A 52 -18.94 -13.51 0.00
C PHE A 52 -20.05 -13.65 1.05
N THR A 53 -20.29 -14.86 1.54
CA THR A 53 -21.21 -15.08 2.67
C THR A 53 -20.65 -14.48 3.97
N SER A 54 -21.54 -14.23 4.94
CA SER A 54 -21.14 -13.77 6.26
C SER A 54 -20.13 -14.70 6.94
N LYS A 55 -20.30 -16.03 6.76
CA LYS A 55 -19.36 -17.02 7.27
C LYS A 55 -17.99 -16.89 6.62
N GLU A 56 -17.93 -16.77 5.30
CA GLU A 56 -16.68 -16.59 4.56
C GLU A 56 -15.97 -15.30 4.96
N LYS A 57 -16.70 -14.19 5.14
CA LYS A 57 -16.14 -12.93 5.61
C LYS A 57 -15.52 -13.06 7.00
N LEU A 58 -16.15 -13.80 7.90
CA LEU A 58 -15.61 -14.05 9.24
C LEU A 58 -14.36 -14.96 9.24
N GLU A 59 -14.33 -15.96 8.36
CA GLU A 59 -13.19 -16.88 8.25
C GLU A 59 -12.00 -16.27 7.52
N LEU A 60 -12.25 -15.46 6.48
CA LEU A 60 -11.22 -14.85 5.64
C LEU A 60 -10.75 -13.49 6.15
N ASP A 61 -11.50 -12.80 7.01
CA ASP A 61 -11.21 -11.46 7.54
C ASP A 61 -10.66 -10.50 6.44
N PRO A 62 -11.50 -10.10 5.45
CA PRO A 62 -11.05 -9.27 4.35
C PRO A 62 -10.74 -7.84 4.83
N ARG A 63 -9.58 -7.34 4.45
CA ARG A 63 -9.13 -5.98 4.72
C ARG A 63 -8.77 -5.26 3.44
N LEU A 64 -9.18 -4.01 3.32
CA LEU A 64 -8.81 -3.16 2.20
C LEU A 64 -7.53 -2.41 2.54
N ASP A 65 -6.54 -2.46 1.68
CA ASP A 65 -5.28 -1.75 1.86
C ASP A 65 -4.72 -1.25 0.52
N LEU A 66 -3.70 -0.40 0.61
CA LEU A 66 -2.93 0.07 -0.52
C LEU A 66 -1.51 -0.50 -0.43
N GLN A 67 -1.18 -1.43 -1.31
CA GLN A 67 0.18 -1.92 -1.47
C GLN A 67 0.86 -1.19 -2.63
N ASP A 68 1.97 -0.50 -2.36
CA ASP A 68 2.65 0.35 -3.36
C ASP A 68 1.72 1.37 -4.05
N GLY A 69 0.74 1.91 -3.32
CA GLY A 69 -0.27 2.83 -3.84
C GLY A 69 -1.34 2.18 -4.72
N LYS A 70 -1.31 0.85 -4.90
CA LYS A 70 -2.32 0.08 -5.62
C LYS A 70 -3.34 -0.49 -4.63
N PRO A 71 -4.64 -0.33 -4.90
CA PRO A 71 -5.67 -0.88 -4.04
C PRO A 71 -5.67 -2.41 -4.08
N THR A 72 -5.63 -3.04 -2.92
CA THR A 72 -5.60 -4.50 -2.74
C THR A 72 -6.55 -4.94 -1.63
N VAL A 73 -6.96 -6.20 -1.69
CA VAL A 73 -7.71 -6.86 -0.62
C VAL A 73 -6.81 -7.89 0.04
N GLU A 74 -6.62 -7.76 1.33
CA GLU A 74 -5.95 -8.77 2.12
C GLU A 74 -6.98 -9.69 2.79
N PHE A 75 -6.81 -11.00 2.64
CA PHE A 75 -7.57 -11.99 3.39
C PHE A 75 -6.67 -12.60 4.46
N ILE A 76 -7.02 -12.39 5.71
CA ILE A 76 -6.30 -12.92 6.85
C ILE A 76 -7.05 -14.16 7.37
N VAL A 77 -6.58 -15.34 7.02
CA VAL A 77 -7.19 -16.58 7.46
C VAL A 77 -6.64 -16.95 8.83
N ARG A 78 -7.50 -16.94 9.86
CA ARG A 78 -7.11 -17.09 11.28
C ARG A 78 -6.34 -18.39 11.59
N SER A 79 -6.58 -19.44 10.83
CA SER A 79 -5.94 -20.75 11.02
C SER A 79 -4.61 -20.90 10.29
N LEU A 80 -4.23 -19.95 9.46
CA LEU A 80 -3.06 -20.03 8.60
C LEU A 80 -2.07 -18.89 8.92
N ARG A 81 -0.77 -19.19 8.83
CA ARG A 81 0.30 -18.17 8.90
C ARG A 81 0.59 -17.60 7.52
N ALA A 82 -0.44 -17.26 6.80
CA ALA A 82 -0.34 -16.68 5.47
C ALA A 82 -1.38 -15.60 5.29
N ILE A 83 -1.02 -14.58 4.54
CA ILE A 83 -1.92 -13.52 4.08
C ILE A 83 -2.15 -13.76 2.60
N PHE A 84 -3.40 -13.66 2.16
CA PHE A 84 -3.75 -13.77 0.75
C PHE A 84 -4.07 -12.38 0.23
N VAL A 85 -3.38 -11.96 -0.81
CA VAL A 85 -3.55 -10.63 -1.40
C VAL A 85 -4.23 -10.76 -2.74
N MET A 86 -5.34 -10.07 -2.91
CA MET A 86 -6.08 -10.00 -4.15
C MET A 86 -6.02 -8.57 -4.72
N SER A 87 -5.62 -8.44 -5.97
CA SER A 87 -5.48 -7.16 -6.66
C SER A 87 -6.30 -7.14 -7.94
N PRO A 88 -7.04 -6.04 -8.22
CA PRO A 88 -7.73 -5.88 -9.48
C PRO A 88 -6.71 -5.73 -10.60
N GLN A 89 -7.01 -6.39 -11.72
CA GLN A 89 -6.32 -6.26 -13.00
C GLN A 89 -7.28 -5.62 -14.01
N ASP A 90 -6.84 -5.50 -15.23
CA ASP A 90 -7.69 -5.02 -16.32
C ASP A 90 -8.85 -5.99 -16.61
N ASP A 91 -9.94 -5.48 -17.17
CA ASP A 91 -11.11 -6.25 -17.64
C ASP A 91 -11.85 -7.09 -16.57
N GLY A 92 -11.84 -6.64 -15.31
CA GLY A 92 -12.55 -7.33 -14.23
C GLY A 92 -11.91 -8.65 -13.79
N ILE A 93 -10.66 -8.87 -14.17
CA ILE A 93 -9.82 -9.96 -13.71
C ILE A 93 -9.17 -9.55 -12.40
N TRP A 94 -8.99 -10.51 -11.50
CA TRP A 94 -8.35 -10.32 -10.20
C TRP A 94 -7.27 -11.37 -10.00
N SER A 95 -6.07 -10.92 -9.66
CA SER A 95 -4.97 -11.82 -9.29
C SER A 95 -5.00 -12.10 -7.80
N LEU A 96 -4.74 -13.36 -7.41
CA LEU A 96 -4.67 -13.80 -6.01
C LEU A 96 -3.28 -14.39 -5.73
N HIS A 97 -2.65 -13.92 -4.67
CA HIS A 97 -1.33 -14.38 -4.23
C HIS A 97 -1.37 -14.76 -2.75
N ALA A 98 -0.65 -15.82 -2.39
CA ALA A 98 -0.38 -16.15 -1.00
C ALA A 98 0.97 -15.57 -0.58
N LEU A 99 0.99 -14.89 0.56
CA LEU A 99 2.19 -14.35 1.21
C LEU A 99 2.45 -15.15 2.47
N GLU A 100 3.57 -15.84 2.55
CA GLU A 100 4.07 -16.49 3.75
C GLU A 100 5.32 -15.79 4.25
N ASP A 101 5.50 -15.77 5.56
CA ASP A 101 6.70 -15.17 6.17
C ASP A 101 7.99 -15.83 5.64
N GLY A 102 8.89 -14.99 5.12
CA GLY A 102 10.20 -15.43 4.60
C GLY A 102 10.16 -16.18 3.28
N ARG A 103 9.03 -16.17 2.53
CA ARG A 103 8.89 -16.80 1.24
C ARG A 103 8.49 -15.81 0.15
N ALA A 104 8.85 -16.14 -1.10
CA ALA A 104 8.39 -15.37 -2.24
C ALA A 104 6.85 -15.50 -2.40
N PRO A 105 6.15 -14.43 -2.83
CA PRO A 105 4.73 -14.49 -3.13
C PRO A 105 4.40 -15.62 -4.09
N GLN A 106 3.41 -16.45 -3.74
CA GLN A 106 2.94 -17.54 -4.58
C GLN A 106 1.64 -17.17 -5.27
N SER A 107 1.61 -17.15 -6.60
CA SER A 107 0.37 -16.96 -7.35
C SER A 107 -0.57 -18.15 -7.18
N LEU A 108 -1.82 -17.87 -6.83
CA LEU A 108 -2.91 -18.86 -6.76
C LEU A 108 -3.79 -18.84 -7.99
N GLY A 109 -3.58 -17.88 -8.88
CA GLY A 109 -4.27 -17.76 -10.15
C GLY A 109 -4.95 -16.42 -10.34
N GLU A 110 -5.65 -16.34 -11.47
CA GLU A 110 -6.48 -15.20 -11.87
C GLU A 110 -7.95 -15.60 -11.83
N PHE A 111 -8.79 -14.68 -11.36
CA PHE A 111 -10.21 -14.92 -11.17
C PHE A 111 -11.01 -13.84 -11.88
N GLN A 112 -11.92 -14.27 -12.72
CA GLN A 112 -12.90 -13.37 -13.31
C GLN A 112 -13.94 -13.01 -12.26
N GLY A 113 -14.12 -11.72 -12.00
CA GLY A 113 -15.22 -11.23 -11.16
C GLY A 113 -16.58 -11.54 -11.79
N GLY A 114 -17.62 -11.65 -10.97
CA GLY A 114 -18.99 -11.78 -11.45
C GLY A 114 -19.55 -10.48 -12.01
N THR A 115 -20.67 -10.55 -12.69
CA THR A 115 -21.36 -9.35 -13.20
C THR A 115 -22.21 -8.72 -12.11
N ARG A 116 -22.24 -7.39 -12.06
CA ARG A 116 -23.00 -6.64 -11.04
C ARG A 116 -24.49 -6.98 -11.03
N SER A 117 -25.05 -7.32 -12.19
CA SER A 117 -26.46 -7.65 -12.35
C SER A 117 -26.81 -9.09 -11.97
N ASP A 118 -25.83 -9.99 -11.83
CA ASP A 118 -26.05 -11.41 -11.57
C ASP A 118 -25.42 -11.83 -10.24
N ALA A 119 -26.26 -12.02 -9.23
CA ALA A 119 -25.83 -12.47 -7.90
C ALA A 119 -25.24 -13.88 -7.93
N ALA A 120 -25.72 -14.78 -8.80
CA ALA A 120 -25.20 -16.13 -8.89
C ALA A 120 -23.78 -16.16 -9.45
N SER A 121 -23.47 -15.33 -10.46
CA SER A 121 -22.11 -15.21 -11.00
C SER A 121 -21.14 -14.62 -9.98
N ARG A 122 -21.55 -13.59 -9.23
CA ARG A 122 -20.73 -13.03 -8.14
C ARG A 122 -20.48 -14.04 -7.03
N ARG A 123 -21.49 -14.83 -6.70
CA ARG A 123 -21.37 -15.90 -5.69
C ARG A 123 -20.41 -17.00 -6.15
N LEU A 124 -20.48 -17.40 -7.41
CA LEU A 124 -19.58 -18.37 -8.01
C LEU A 124 -18.13 -17.85 -8.03
N ALA A 125 -17.94 -16.59 -8.38
CA ALA A 125 -16.62 -15.95 -8.36
C ALA A 125 -16.01 -15.95 -6.94
N ALA A 126 -16.79 -15.60 -5.91
CA ALA A 126 -16.37 -15.67 -4.52
C ALA A 126 -16.01 -17.09 -4.09
N ALA A 127 -16.84 -18.07 -4.44
CA ALA A 127 -16.60 -19.48 -4.11
C ALA A 127 -15.30 -20.03 -4.73
N ARG A 128 -14.92 -19.58 -5.92
CA ARG A 128 -13.65 -19.95 -6.56
C ARG A 128 -12.44 -19.45 -5.77
N ILE A 129 -12.50 -18.23 -5.26
CA ILE A 129 -11.43 -17.67 -4.40
C ILE A 129 -11.31 -18.47 -3.11
N VAL A 130 -12.43 -18.73 -2.43
CA VAL A 130 -12.46 -19.54 -1.20
C VAL A 130 -11.88 -20.93 -1.45
N THR A 131 -12.24 -21.56 -2.58
CA THR A 131 -11.72 -22.87 -2.96
C THR A 131 -10.20 -22.82 -3.22
N ALA A 132 -9.70 -21.77 -3.89
CA ALA A 132 -8.26 -21.62 -4.13
C ALA A 132 -7.46 -21.51 -2.82
N ILE A 133 -7.96 -20.69 -1.88
CA ILE A 133 -7.37 -20.56 -0.55
C ILE A 133 -7.42 -21.89 0.20
N GLY A 134 -8.56 -22.59 0.18
CA GLY A 134 -8.74 -23.91 0.82
C GLY A 134 -7.81 -24.96 0.24
N ASN A 135 -7.68 -25.04 -1.08
CA ASN A 135 -6.76 -25.98 -1.74
C ASN A 135 -5.29 -25.68 -1.40
N TRP A 136 -4.92 -24.41 -1.31
CA TRP A 136 -3.58 -24.03 -0.90
C TRP A 136 -3.31 -24.45 0.55
N SER A 137 -4.27 -24.26 1.45
CA SER A 137 -4.15 -24.64 2.86
C SER A 137 -3.99 -26.15 3.08
N GLN A 138 -4.67 -26.96 2.25
CA GLN A 138 -4.60 -28.42 2.34
C GLN A 138 -3.30 -28.99 1.78
N LYS A 139 -2.69 -28.35 0.79
CA LYS A 139 -1.41 -28.79 0.22
C LYS A 139 -0.24 -28.60 1.18
N GLY A 140 -0.46 -27.89 2.29
CA GLY A 140 0.55 -27.51 3.24
C GLY A 140 1.61 -26.59 2.64
N PRO A 141 2.46 -25.97 3.43
CA PRO A 141 3.67 -25.38 2.93
C PRO A 141 4.41 -26.48 2.20
N GLN A 142 4.68 -26.34 0.90
CA GLN A 142 5.38 -27.37 0.13
C GLN A 142 6.73 -27.63 0.80
N ALA A 143 6.76 -28.62 1.68
CA ALA A 143 7.95 -29.08 2.36
C ALA A 143 8.85 -29.71 1.29
N GLY A 144 9.71 -28.89 0.67
CA GLY A 144 10.62 -29.37 -0.36
C GLY A 144 11.13 -28.32 -1.34
N ARG A 145 10.53 -27.17 -1.49
CA ARG A 145 11.20 -26.07 -2.18
C ARG A 145 12.20 -25.47 -1.22
N LYS A 146 13.50 -25.75 -1.43
CA LYS A 146 14.58 -24.97 -0.83
C LYS A 146 14.17 -23.52 -0.87
N PRO A 147 14.27 -22.75 0.25
CA PRO A 147 14.05 -21.33 0.21
C PRO A 147 14.88 -20.85 -0.97
N VAL A 148 14.26 -20.32 -1.99
CA VAL A 148 14.96 -19.46 -2.92
C VAL A 148 15.52 -18.42 -1.97
N GLN A 149 16.86 -18.43 -1.79
CA GLN A 149 17.50 -17.30 -1.15
C GLN A 149 16.96 -16.13 -1.96
N ALA A 150 15.97 -15.46 -1.40
CA ALA A 150 15.57 -14.17 -1.90
C ALA A 150 16.87 -13.39 -1.81
N GLU A 151 17.54 -13.20 -2.96
CA GLU A 151 18.39 -12.03 -3.03
C GLU A 151 17.53 -10.94 -2.42
N PRO A 152 18.01 -10.23 -1.41
CA PRO A 152 17.24 -9.17 -0.82
C PRO A 152 16.92 -8.25 -1.98
N SER A 153 15.78 -8.50 -2.59
CA SER A 153 15.19 -7.55 -3.49
C SER A 153 14.94 -6.38 -2.57
N GLY A 154 15.87 -5.41 -2.64
CA GLY A 154 16.00 -4.28 -1.72
C GLY A 154 14.79 -3.38 -1.64
N ARG A 155 13.60 -3.92 -1.81
CA ARG A 155 12.34 -3.19 -1.79
C ARG A 155 11.62 -3.19 -0.44
N TRP A 156 11.98 -4.11 0.48
CA TRP A 156 11.25 -4.21 1.74
C TRP A 156 12.10 -3.96 2.98
N GLN A 157 13.45 -3.85 2.85
CA GLN A 157 14.35 -3.56 3.96
C GLN A 157 14.94 -2.16 3.95
N ASP A 158 14.77 -1.35 2.90
CA ASP A 158 15.42 -0.05 2.77
C ASP A 158 14.55 1.17 3.11
N ALA A 159 13.39 0.98 3.72
CA ALA A 159 12.57 2.13 4.02
C ALA A 159 12.95 2.94 5.28
N PRO A 160 13.58 2.45 6.35
CA PRO A 160 13.92 3.36 7.45
C PRO A 160 15.40 3.70 7.63
N ALA A 161 16.34 2.97 7.07
CA ALA A 161 17.75 3.22 7.35
C ALA A 161 18.37 4.35 6.51
N ALA A 162 17.74 4.75 5.44
CA ALA A 162 18.23 5.83 4.57
C ALA A 162 17.92 7.25 5.08
N LEU A 163 17.13 7.38 6.13
CA LEU A 163 16.79 8.68 6.71
C LEU A 163 17.80 9.16 7.79
N GLU A 164 18.68 8.30 8.26
CA GLU A 164 19.65 8.70 9.30
C GLU A 164 20.98 9.25 8.76
N LEU A 165 21.26 9.20 7.48
CA LEU A 165 22.53 9.63 6.91
C LEU A 165 22.46 10.82 5.95
N SER A 166 21.34 11.48 5.83
CA SER A 166 21.32 12.83 5.27
C SER A 166 21.49 13.91 6.36
N GLU A 167 22.15 13.54 7.46
CA GLU A 167 22.68 14.56 8.34
C GLU A 167 23.67 15.42 7.57
N ARG A 168 23.31 16.69 7.47
CA ARG A 168 24.20 17.82 7.17
C ARG A 168 24.85 17.82 5.80
N ARG A 169 24.07 18.00 4.79
CA ARG A 169 24.49 18.96 3.76
C ARG A 169 23.87 20.30 4.13
N GLU A 170 24.67 21.11 4.76
CA GLU A 170 24.42 22.54 4.86
C GLU A 170 24.05 23.03 3.44
N PRO A 171 22.98 23.81 3.29
CA PRO A 171 22.73 24.45 2.03
C PRO A 171 23.92 25.37 1.76
N THR A 172 24.80 24.96 0.88
CA THR A 172 25.75 25.88 0.26
C THR A 172 24.87 26.90 -0.48
N TYR A 173 24.67 28.04 0.14
CA TYR A 173 24.21 29.25 -0.51
C TYR A 173 25.20 29.52 -1.63
N GLY A 174 24.87 29.02 -2.81
CA GLY A 174 25.56 29.37 -4.03
C GLY A 174 25.45 30.89 -4.18
N THR A 175 26.61 31.48 -4.16
CA THR A 175 26.88 32.88 -4.46
C THR A 175 25.93 33.42 -5.52
N MET A 176 24.93 34.18 -5.10
CA MET A 176 24.27 35.16 -5.94
C MET A 176 25.28 36.29 -6.23
N GLY A 177 26.12 36.05 -7.18
CA GLY A 177 27.06 37.03 -7.68
C GLY A 177 27.19 36.86 -9.17
N LYS A 178 26.59 37.79 -9.87
CA LYS A 178 26.72 38.11 -11.29
C LYS A 178 25.45 37.93 -12.13
N PHE A 179 24.51 38.81 -11.92
CA PHE A 179 23.63 39.28 -12.98
C PHE A 179 23.25 40.75 -12.70
N LEU A 180 24.25 41.62 -12.80
CA LEU A 180 24.07 43.02 -13.12
C LEU A 180 25.21 43.39 -14.05
N GLY A 181 24.92 43.48 -15.32
CA GLY A 181 25.87 43.92 -16.34
C GLY A 181 25.17 44.06 -17.69
N TYR A 182 24.67 45.26 -17.90
CA TYR A 182 24.24 45.84 -19.18
C TYR A 182 23.02 45.23 -19.87
#